data_097dee69c2d797beebbf29b60701c41e
#
_entry.id   097dee69c2d797beebbf29b60701c41e
#
_cell.length_a   1.000
_cell.length_b   1.000
_cell.length_c   1.000
_cell.angle_alpha   90.00
_cell.angle_beta   90.00
_cell.angle_gamma   90.00
#
_symmetry.space_group_name_H-M   'P 1'
#
loop_
_entity.id
_entity.type
_entity.pdbx_description
1 polymer ?
#
loop_
_entity_poly.entity_id
_entity_poly.type
_entity_poly.pdbx_seq_one_letter_code
_entity_poly.pdbx_strand_id
1 'polypeptide(L)'
;MRAARNLFTSKGFASTAVREICQEAGVTAPVLYYHFGSKEGLFEAVVEDTLTLDGFHALLRQEVAAPSDPWARLRAYVGTYLTHFPTHVLNPGLHLNNSTQLHGASLRQLSSGIEAIFQLAREILQAGIAAGQFREVDVDTMAACLMGTIDSFVRAQVYLGVEYDLEEVAECIVDLFKRGLVAADAQLPS
;
A
#
# COMPACT_ATOMS: atom_id res chain seq x y z
N MET A 1 -11.54 -14.37 12.64
CA MET A 1 -10.66 -13.46 11.85
C MET A 1 -10.02 -12.39 12.72
N ARG A 2 -10.74 -11.43 13.33
CA ARG A 2 -10.15 -10.32 14.12
C ARG A 2 -9.17 -10.74 15.22
N ALA A 3 -9.52 -11.71 16.06
CA ALA A 3 -8.65 -12.23 17.12
C ALA A 3 -7.33 -12.82 16.54
N ALA A 4 -7.43 -13.62 15.49
CA ALA A 4 -6.26 -14.17 14.82
C ALA A 4 -5.36 -13.07 14.22
N ARG A 5 -5.95 -12.05 13.59
CA ARG A 5 -5.22 -10.88 13.06
C ARG A 5 -4.44 -10.19 14.19
N ASN A 6 -5.09 -9.85 15.30
CA ASN A 6 -4.46 -9.17 16.43
C ASN A 6 -3.27 -9.97 17.00
N LEU A 7 -3.46 -11.28 17.20
CA LEU A 7 -2.41 -12.13 17.74
C LEU A 7 -1.26 -12.34 16.77
N PHE A 8 -1.53 -12.59 15.49
CA PHE A 8 -0.48 -12.72 14.47
C PHE A 8 0.30 -11.42 14.29
N THR A 9 -0.37 -10.28 14.39
CA THR A 9 0.25 -8.95 14.32
C THR A 9 1.16 -8.67 15.53
N SER A 10 0.71 -8.98 16.74
CA SER A 10 1.42 -8.63 17.96
C SER A 10 2.52 -9.61 18.34
N LYS A 11 2.34 -10.91 18.11
CA LYS A 11 3.25 -11.99 18.53
C LYS A 11 3.95 -12.69 17.36
N GLY A 12 3.49 -12.49 16.13
CA GLY A 12 3.90 -13.24 14.94
C GLY A 12 3.21 -14.60 14.82
N PHE A 13 3.24 -15.16 13.61
CA PHE A 13 2.60 -16.45 13.32
C PHE A 13 3.18 -17.59 14.17
N ALA A 14 4.52 -17.74 14.20
CA ALA A 14 5.18 -18.85 14.88
C ALA A 14 4.86 -18.91 16.38
N SER A 15 4.81 -17.75 17.04
CA SER A 15 4.61 -17.62 18.49
C SER A 15 3.15 -17.63 18.92
N THR A 16 2.19 -17.58 18.00
CA THR A 16 0.75 -17.60 18.29
C THR A 16 0.23 -19.02 18.34
N ALA A 17 -0.34 -19.44 19.47
CA ALA A 17 -0.95 -20.74 19.59
C ALA A 17 -2.43 -20.71 19.17
N VAL A 18 -2.91 -21.79 18.51
CA VAL A 18 -4.35 -21.92 18.13
C VAL A 18 -5.27 -21.80 19.35
N ARG A 19 -4.82 -22.28 20.50
CA ARG A 19 -5.59 -22.17 21.76
C ARG A 19 -5.83 -20.72 22.17
N GLU A 20 -4.84 -19.85 22.01
CA GLU A 20 -4.96 -18.41 22.31
C GLU A 20 -5.96 -17.74 21.37
N ILE A 21 -5.90 -18.08 20.08
CA ILE A 21 -6.86 -17.58 19.08
C ILE A 21 -8.29 -18.00 19.43
N CYS A 22 -8.47 -19.28 19.77
CA CYS A 22 -9.77 -19.80 20.16
C CYS A 22 -10.32 -19.11 21.42
N GLN A 23 -9.47 -18.89 22.42
CA GLN A 23 -9.84 -18.22 23.66
C GLN A 23 -10.27 -16.77 23.41
N GLU A 24 -9.49 -16.02 22.61
CA GLU A 24 -9.79 -14.63 22.30
C GLU A 24 -11.02 -14.48 21.38
N ALA A 25 -11.21 -15.44 20.46
CA ALA A 25 -12.35 -15.46 19.55
C ALA A 25 -13.64 -16.03 20.17
N GLY A 26 -13.58 -16.67 21.35
CA GLY A 26 -14.73 -17.33 21.96
C GLY A 26 -15.21 -18.57 21.19
N VAL A 27 -14.30 -19.29 20.50
CA VAL A 27 -14.61 -20.48 19.70
C VAL A 27 -13.79 -21.68 20.17
N THR A 28 -14.17 -22.88 19.73
CA THR A 28 -13.39 -24.10 20.00
C THR A 28 -12.44 -24.45 18.85
N ALA A 29 -11.37 -25.18 19.14
CA ALA A 29 -10.41 -25.58 18.10
C ALA A 29 -11.05 -26.42 16.98
N PRO A 30 -12.00 -27.36 17.23
CA PRO A 30 -12.70 -28.05 16.16
C PRO A 30 -13.45 -27.09 15.21
N VAL A 31 -14.07 -26.04 15.72
CA VAL A 31 -14.76 -25.03 14.89
C VAL A 31 -13.74 -24.28 14.02
N LEU A 32 -12.61 -23.87 14.60
CA LEU A 32 -11.55 -23.21 13.86
C LEU A 32 -11.02 -24.09 12.72
N TYR A 33 -10.69 -25.36 13.04
CA TYR A 33 -10.18 -26.28 12.04
C TYR A 33 -11.22 -26.68 10.99
N TYR A 34 -12.49 -26.71 11.33
CA TYR A 34 -13.57 -26.93 10.36
C TYR A 34 -13.60 -25.84 9.29
N HIS A 35 -13.42 -24.56 9.68
CA HIS A 35 -13.49 -23.45 8.75
C HIS A 35 -12.19 -23.20 7.98
N PHE A 36 -11.04 -23.40 8.61
CA PHE A 36 -9.75 -22.98 8.06
C PHE A 36 -8.78 -24.15 7.79
N GLY A 37 -9.14 -25.36 8.17
CA GLY A 37 -8.33 -26.56 7.98
C GLY A 37 -7.11 -26.64 8.90
N SER A 38 -6.32 -25.59 9.00
CA SER A 38 -5.09 -25.52 9.79
C SER A 38 -4.85 -24.11 10.34
N LYS A 39 -3.78 -23.94 11.15
CA LYS A 39 -3.30 -22.62 11.58
C LYS A 39 -2.80 -21.81 10.38
N GLU A 40 -2.15 -22.49 9.44
CA GLU A 40 -1.67 -21.92 8.18
C GLU A 40 -2.84 -21.43 7.33
N GLY A 41 -3.90 -22.23 7.16
CA GLY A 41 -5.09 -21.83 6.41
C GLY A 41 -5.84 -20.66 7.06
N LEU A 42 -5.88 -20.60 8.40
CA LEU A 42 -6.38 -19.40 9.10
C LEU A 42 -5.50 -18.20 8.85
N PHE A 43 -4.18 -18.37 8.84
CA PHE A 43 -3.25 -17.29 8.57
C PHE A 43 -3.41 -16.77 7.14
N GLU A 44 -3.50 -17.64 6.14
CA GLU A 44 -3.79 -17.29 4.75
C GLU A 44 -5.09 -16.49 4.63
N ALA A 45 -6.16 -16.97 5.26
CA ALA A 45 -7.45 -16.25 5.26
C ALA A 45 -7.36 -14.87 5.94
N VAL A 46 -6.56 -14.73 7.02
CA VAL A 46 -6.30 -13.42 7.67
C VAL A 46 -5.50 -12.52 6.73
N VAL A 47 -4.52 -13.06 6.04
CA VAL A 47 -3.72 -12.33 5.07
C VAL A 47 -4.57 -11.86 3.89
N GLU A 48 -5.38 -12.73 3.31
CA GLU A 48 -6.32 -12.37 2.24
C GLU A 48 -7.27 -11.24 2.64
N ASP A 49 -7.90 -11.36 3.81
CA ASP A 49 -8.81 -10.34 4.35
C ASP A 49 -8.08 -9.01 4.69
N THR A 50 -6.78 -9.09 4.98
CA THR A 50 -5.96 -7.94 5.38
C THR A 50 -5.27 -7.28 4.17
N LEU A 51 -4.88 -8.06 3.17
CA LEU A 51 -4.11 -7.61 2.01
C LEU A 51 -4.96 -7.20 0.81
N THR A 52 -6.28 -7.09 0.95
CA THR A 52 -7.11 -6.53 -0.12
C THR A 52 -6.80 -5.05 -0.32
N LEU A 53 -5.93 -4.78 -1.27
CA LEU A 53 -5.67 -3.42 -1.76
C LEU A 53 -6.76 -2.92 -2.71
N ASP A 54 -7.77 -3.74 -3.00
CA ASP A 54 -8.83 -3.43 -3.98
C ASP A 54 -9.61 -2.18 -3.61
N GLY A 55 -10.02 -2.05 -2.35
CA GLY A 55 -10.70 -0.87 -1.85
C GLY A 55 -9.83 0.39 -1.90
N PHE A 56 -8.56 0.26 -1.54
CA PHE A 56 -7.60 1.35 -1.62
C PHE A 56 -7.30 1.74 -3.07
N HIS A 57 -7.09 0.76 -3.96
CA HIS A 57 -6.88 1.02 -5.38
C HIS A 57 -8.11 1.70 -6.02
N ALA A 58 -9.33 1.27 -5.67
CA ALA A 58 -10.56 1.90 -6.16
C ALA A 58 -10.67 3.36 -5.71
N LEU A 59 -10.39 3.65 -4.44
CA LEU A 59 -10.35 5.01 -3.91
C LEU A 59 -9.29 5.85 -4.63
N LEU A 60 -8.06 5.34 -4.74
CA LEU A 60 -6.95 6.03 -5.38
C LEU A 60 -7.30 6.39 -6.85
N ARG A 61 -7.88 5.43 -7.58
CA ARG A 61 -8.33 5.65 -8.96
C ARG A 61 -9.43 6.70 -9.06
N GLN A 62 -10.36 6.73 -8.12
CA GLN A 62 -11.44 7.72 -8.06
C GLN A 62 -10.88 9.13 -7.85
N GLU A 63 -10.00 9.30 -6.86
CA GLU A 63 -9.40 10.60 -6.53
C GLU A 63 -8.52 11.13 -7.66
N VAL A 64 -7.75 10.26 -8.31
CA VAL A 64 -6.91 10.62 -9.46
C VAL A 64 -7.73 10.92 -10.72
N ALA A 65 -8.91 10.35 -10.89
CA ALA A 65 -9.76 10.61 -12.05
C ALA A 65 -10.48 11.98 -12.00
N ALA A 66 -10.67 12.54 -10.81
CA ALA A 66 -11.40 13.80 -10.64
C ALA A 66 -10.68 15.02 -11.27
N PRO A 67 -9.35 15.23 -11.10
CA PRO A 67 -8.64 16.31 -11.75
C PRO A 67 -8.33 16.01 -13.23
N SER A 68 -8.37 17.06 -14.08
CA SER A 68 -7.96 16.93 -15.48
C SER A 68 -6.46 17.21 -15.70
N ASP A 69 -5.87 18.01 -14.84
CA ASP A 69 -4.46 18.41 -14.92
C ASP A 69 -3.52 17.32 -14.37
N PRO A 70 -2.45 16.94 -15.09
CA PRO A 70 -1.50 15.91 -14.65
C PRO A 70 -0.84 16.18 -13.29
N TRP A 71 -0.52 17.46 -12.98
CA TRP A 71 0.05 17.82 -11.67
C TRP A 71 -0.95 17.65 -10.54
N ALA A 72 -2.20 18.05 -10.77
CA ALA A 72 -3.28 17.83 -9.82
C ALA A 72 -3.57 16.33 -9.60
N ARG A 73 -3.46 15.51 -10.65
CA ARG A 73 -3.53 14.05 -10.55
C ARG A 73 -2.41 13.47 -9.70
N LEU A 74 -1.17 13.95 -9.93
CA LEU A 74 -0.02 13.50 -9.13
C LEU A 74 -0.20 13.86 -7.66
N ARG A 75 -0.69 15.08 -7.37
CA ARG A 75 -1.00 15.52 -6.01
C ARG A 75 -2.08 14.66 -5.36
N ALA A 76 -3.17 14.38 -6.06
CA ALA A 76 -4.24 13.50 -5.59
C ALA A 76 -3.71 12.08 -5.29
N TYR A 77 -2.85 11.57 -6.16
CA TYR A 77 -2.21 10.27 -5.96
C TYR A 77 -1.37 10.22 -4.68
N VAL A 78 -0.46 11.18 -4.51
CA VAL A 78 0.43 11.26 -3.34
C VAL A 78 -0.36 11.46 -2.05
N GLY A 79 -1.27 12.43 -2.03
CA GLY A 79 -2.08 12.75 -0.85
C GLY A 79 -2.98 11.58 -0.43
N THR A 80 -3.68 10.95 -1.37
CA THR A 80 -4.53 9.79 -1.10
C THR A 80 -3.70 8.61 -0.59
N TYR A 81 -2.52 8.38 -1.19
CA TYR A 81 -1.64 7.30 -0.74
C TYR A 81 -1.18 7.52 0.69
N LEU A 82 -0.64 8.70 1.02
CA LEU A 82 -0.15 9.02 2.36
C LEU A 82 -1.26 8.90 3.43
N THR A 83 -2.47 9.34 3.10
CA THR A 83 -3.58 9.43 4.05
C THR A 83 -4.34 8.12 4.23
N HIS A 84 -4.51 7.34 3.16
CA HIS A 84 -5.44 6.21 3.13
C HIS A 84 -4.78 4.86 2.89
N PHE A 85 -3.45 4.81 2.68
CA PHE A 85 -2.80 3.51 2.49
C PHE A 85 -3.03 2.61 3.71
N PRO A 86 -3.48 1.37 3.51
CA PRO A 86 -3.79 0.47 4.61
C PRO A 86 -2.50 -0.01 5.30
N THR A 87 -2.03 0.77 6.28
CA THR A 87 -0.75 0.57 6.97
C THR A 87 -0.60 -0.80 7.63
N HIS A 88 -1.72 -1.49 7.93
CA HIS A 88 -1.71 -2.87 8.42
C HIS A 88 -1.08 -3.86 7.41
N VAL A 89 -1.08 -3.54 6.12
CA VAL A 89 -0.39 -4.31 5.07
C VAL A 89 1.13 -4.31 5.30
N LEU A 90 1.68 -3.26 5.89
CA LEU A 90 3.11 -3.13 6.19
C LEU A 90 3.51 -3.78 7.51
N ASN A 91 2.59 -4.42 8.23
CA ASN A 91 2.91 -4.94 9.56
C ASN A 91 4.03 -5.98 9.50
N PRO A 92 5.15 -5.78 10.26
CA PRO A 92 6.29 -6.69 10.25
C PRO A 92 5.94 -8.13 10.64
N GLY A 93 4.96 -8.28 11.55
CA GLY A 93 4.49 -9.59 11.99
C GLY A 93 3.85 -10.40 10.87
N LEU A 94 3.27 -9.74 9.87
CA LEU A 94 2.70 -10.40 8.70
C LEU A 94 3.73 -10.63 7.59
N HIS A 95 4.75 -9.77 7.44
CA HIS A 95 5.68 -9.82 6.32
C HIS A 95 7.06 -10.40 6.63
N LEU A 96 7.74 -9.95 7.68
CA LEU A 96 9.16 -10.26 7.88
C LEU A 96 9.41 -11.60 8.55
N ASN A 97 8.52 -12.03 9.44
CA ASN A 97 8.68 -13.30 10.15
C ASN A 97 7.98 -14.48 9.45
N ASN A 98 7.18 -14.21 8.42
CA ASN A 98 6.30 -15.20 7.80
C ASN A 98 6.32 -15.19 6.27
N SER A 99 7.29 -14.52 5.65
CA SER A 99 7.43 -14.49 4.18
C SER A 99 7.57 -15.89 3.55
N THR A 100 8.07 -16.86 4.33
CA THR A 100 8.11 -18.27 3.92
C THR A 100 6.76 -18.98 4.01
N GLN A 101 5.76 -18.35 4.63
CA GLN A 101 4.43 -18.93 4.85
C GLN A 101 3.34 -18.30 3.96
N LEU A 102 3.63 -17.16 3.34
CA LEU A 102 2.76 -16.61 2.30
C LEU A 102 2.98 -17.40 1.01
N HIS A 103 2.08 -18.33 0.70
CA HIS A 103 2.17 -19.18 -0.48
C HIS A 103 1.01 -18.89 -1.44
N GLY A 104 1.32 -18.90 -2.73
CA GLY A 104 0.32 -19.04 -3.79
C GLY A 104 -0.62 -17.85 -3.97
N ALA A 105 -1.89 -17.96 -3.55
CA ALA A 105 -2.95 -17.00 -3.88
C ALA A 105 -2.75 -15.62 -3.22
N SER A 106 -2.41 -15.58 -1.93
CA SER A 106 -2.24 -14.34 -1.16
C SER A 106 -1.08 -13.49 -1.65
N LEU A 107 0.06 -14.11 -2.03
CA LEU A 107 1.17 -13.39 -2.65
C LEU A 107 0.80 -12.82 -4.03
N ARG A 108 0.04 -13.59 -4.82
CA ARG A 108 -0.43 -13.10 -6.13
C ARG A 108 -1.39 -11.94 -5.98
N GLN A 109 -2.31 -12.00 -5.02
CA GLN A 109 -3.27 -10.92 -4.76
C GLN A 109 -2.58 -9.65 -4.30
N LEU A 110 -1.62 -9.76 -3.35
CA LEU A 110 -0.82 -8.62 -2.91
C LEU A 110 -0.01 -8.04 -4.07
N SER A 111 0.70 -8.88 -4.83
CA SER A 111 1.51 -8.41 -5.95
C SER A 111 0.65 -7.78 -7.06
N SER A 112 -0.55 -8.31 -7.33
CA SER A 112 -1.45 -7.70 -8.31
C SER A 112 -2.02 -6.36 -7.81
N GLY A 113 -2.33 -6.23 -6.52
CA GLY A 113 -2.75 -4.96 -5.92
C GLY A 113 -1.66 -3.89 -5.95
N ILE A 114 -0.43 -4.27 -5.61
CA ILE A 114 0.74 -3.38 -5.73
C ILE A 114 0.95 -2.96 -7.18
N GLU A 115 0.91 -3.92 -8.13
CA GLU A 115 1.07 -3.64 -9.55
C GLU A 115 -0.01 -2.68 -10.07
N ALA A 116 -1.27 -2.81 -9.62
CA ALA A 116 -2.35 -1.90 -10.00
C ALA A 116 -2.09 -0.46 -9.51
N ILE A 117 -1.52 -0.31 -8.32
CA ILE A 117 -1.12 0.99 -7.76
C ILE A 117 0.02 1.60 -8.59
N PHE A 118 1.04 0.80 -8.92
CA PHE A 118 2.15 1.23 -9.80
C PHE A 118 1.65 1.62 -11.18
N GLN A 119 0.73 0.84 -11.76
CA GLN A 119 0.16 1.11 -13.07
C GLN A 119 -0.54 2.48 -13.11
N LEU A 120 -1.25 2.84 -12.04
CA LEU A 120 -1.88 4.16 -11.95
C LEU A 120 -0.86 5.29 -11.91
N ALA A 121 0.29 5.12 -11.22
CA ALA A 121 1.38 6.08 -11.25
C ALA A 121 1.95 6.25 -12.67
N ARG A 122 2.16 5.14 -13.40
CA ARG A 122 2.60 5.16 -14.81
C ARG A 122 1.61 5.92 -15.70
N GLU A 123 0.30 5.67 -15.55
CA GLU A 123 -0.75 6.35 -16.31
C GLU A 123 -0.71 7.87 -16.11
N ILE A 124 -0.47 8.34 -14.88
CA ILE A 124 -0.33 9.77 -14.59
C ILE A 124 0.90 10.37 -15.28
N LEU A 125 2.05 9.68 -15.16
CA LEU A 125 3.30 10.12 -15.78
C LEU A 125 3.20 10.16 -17.30
N GLN A 126 2.67 9.12 -17.92
CA GLN A 126 2.44 9.04 -19.37
C GLN A 126 1.50 10.15 -19.86
N ALA A 127 0.40 10.40 -19.12
CA ALA A 127 -0.53 11.48 -19.46
C ALA A 127 0.14 12.86 -19.39
N GLY A 128 1.00 13.10 -18.39
CA GLY A 128 1.74 14.35 -18.25
C GLY A 128 2.77 14.56 -19.37
N ILE A 129 3.47 13.49 -19.78
CA ILE A 129 4.40 13.52 -20.92
C ILE A 129 3.62 13.78 -22.21
N ALA A 130 2.54 13.06 -22.46
CA ALA A 130 1.71 13.24 -23.65
C ALA A 130 1.09 14.65 -23.76
N ALA A 131 0.79 15.30 -22.61
CA ALA A 131 0.31 16.66 -22.53
C ALA A 131 1.44 17.71 -22.65
N GLY A 132 2.72 17.30 -22.76
CA GLY A 132 3.87 18.20 -22.79
C GLY A 132 4.16 18.94 -21.48
N GLN A 133 3.52 18.55 -20.40
CA GLN A 133 3.74 19.15 -19.08
C GLN A 133 4.92 18.50 -18.33
N PHE A 134 5.16 17.21 -18.59
CA PHE A 134 6.30 16.49 -18.08
C PHE A 134 7.30 16.24 -19.20
N ARG A 135 8.60 16.30 -18.86
CA ARG A 135 9.66 15.93 -19.80
C ARG A 135 9.65 14.43 -20.04
N GLU A 136 10.25 13.98 -21.13
CA GLU A 136 10.50 12.58 -21.39
C GLU A 136 11.36 11.96 -20.27
N VAL A 137 10.88 10.88 -19.68
CA VAL A 137 11.55 10.10 -18.65
C VAL A 137 11.29 8.62 -18.86
N ASP A 138 12.13 7.77 -18.30
CA ASP A 138 11.78 6.36 -18.11
C ASP A 138 10.64 6.24 -17.07
N VAL A 139 9.45 5.91 -17.56
CA VAL A 139 8.21 5.95 -16.76
C VAL A 139 8.24 4.92 -15.64
N ASP A 140 8.83 3.74 -15.88
CA ASP A 140 8.91 2.68 -14.87
C ASP A 140 9.84 3.09 -13.73
N THR A 141 11.01 3.61 -14.06
CA THR A 141 11.96 4.13 -13.06
C THR A 141 11.38 5.30 -12.28
N MET A 142 10.70 6.23 -12.96
CA MET A 142 10.11 7.39 -12.30
C MET A 142 8.95 7.00 -11.39
N ALA A 143 8.10 6.05 -11.80
CA ALA A 143 7.05 5.49 -10.94
C ALA A 143 7.65 4.80 -9.71
N ALA A 144 8.73 4.04 -9.87
CA ALA A 144 9.44 3.41 -8.76
C ALA A 144 10.04 4.45 -7.78
N CYS A 145 10.63 5.54 -8.29
CA CYS A 145 11.11 6.65 -7.46
C CYS A 145 9.98 7.30 -6.67
N LEU A 146 8.84 7.57 -7.33
CA LEU A 146 7.65 8.14 -6.69
C LEU A 146 7.15 7.22 -5.55
N MET A 147 6.94 5.95 -5.86
CA MET A 147 6.48 4.97 -4.90
C MET A 147 7.45 4.82 -3.72
N GLY A 148 8.76 4.70 -3.99
CA GLY A 148 9.78 4.58 -2.95
C GLY A 148 9.82 5.80 -2.04
N THR A 149 9.61 7.01 -2.59
CA THR A 149 9.56 8.23 -1.80
C THR A 149 8.34 8.23 -0.86
N ILE A 150 7.14 7.96 -1.38
CA ILE A 150 5.92 7.88 -0.57
C ILE A 150 6.04 6.79 0.50
N ASP A 151 6.49 5.61 0.10
CA ASP A 151 6.61 4.42 0.97
C ASP A 151 7.57 4.66 2.15
N SER A 152 8.61 5.50 1.97
CA SER A 152 9.53 5.84 3.03
C SER A 152 8.85 6.59 4.19
N PHE A 153 7.94 7.50 3.90
CA PHE A 153 7.16 8.22 4.91
C PHE A 153 6.15 7.30 5.60
N VAL A 154 5.42 6.50 4.82
CA VAL A 154 4.46 5.54 5.38
C VAL A 154 5.17 4.54 6.30
N ARG A 155 6.33 4.02 5.91
CA ARG A 155 7.14 3.12 6.75
C ARG A 155 7.68 3.79 8.00
N ALA A 156 8.12 5.04 7.91
CA ALA A 156 8.59 5.78 9.08
C ALA A 156 7.48 5.98 10.11
N GLN A 157 6.25 6.26 9.67
CA GLN A 157 5.10 6.30 10.58
C GLN A 157 4.84 4.94 11.25
N VAL A 158 4.84 3.86 10.47
CA VAL A 158 4.48 2.51 10.96
C VAL A 158 5.57 1.92 11.86
N TYR A 159 6.84 2.03 11.46
CA TYR A 159 7.94 1.34 12.14
C TYR A 159 8.68 2.18 13.16
N LEU A 160 8.72 3.49 12.97
CA LEU A 160 9.46 4.41 13.83
C LEU A 160 8.54 5.29 14.69
N GLY A 161 7.22 5.24 14.46
CA GLY A 161 6.25 6.08 15.19
C GLY A 161 6.43 7.58 14.91
N VAL A 162 7.01 7.94 13.76
CA VAL A 162 7.19 9.34 13.39
C VAL A 162 5.84 9.91 12.95
N GLU A 163 5.44 11.02 13.54
CA GLU A 163 4.26 11.77 13.13
C GLU A 163 4.67 12.84 12.10
N TYR A 164 3.96 12.88 10.98
CA TYR A 164 4.14 13.85 9.90
C TYR A 164 2.85 14.63 9.68
N ASP A 165 2.97 15.90 9.32
CA ASP A 165 1.91 16.60 8.60
C ASP A 165 1.85 16.02 7.17
N LEU A 166 0.85 15.21 6.89
CA LEU A 166 0.74 14.47 5.62
C LEU A 166 0.44 15.41 4.44
N GLU A 167 -0.17 16.56 4.67
CA GLU A 167 -0.40 17.57 3.66
C GLU A 167 0.92 18.25 3.27
N GLU A 168 1.72 18.64 4.25
CA GLU A 168 3.07 19.21 4.03
C GLU A 168 3.98 18.20 3.31
N VAL A 169 3.95 16.93 3.71
CA VAL A 169 4.72 15.86 3.05
C VAL A 169 4.27 15.69 1.60
N ALA A 170 2.96 15.67 1.33
CA ALA A 170 2.44 15.54 -0.02
C ALA A 170 2.91 16.69 -0.91
N GLU A 171 2.83 17.94 -0.42
CA GLU A 171 3.31 19.11 -1.13
C GLU A 171 4.81 19.02 -1.42
N CYS A 172 5.61 18.63 -0.44
CA CYS A 172 7.06 18.47 -0.58
C CYS A 172 7.41 17.42 -1.65
N ILE A 173 6.73 16.27 -1.64
CA ILE A 173 6.94 15.23 -2.66
C ILE A 173 6.56 15.76 -4.05
N VAL A 174 5.40 16.38 -4.18
CA VAL A 174 4.94 16.93 -5.46
C VAL A 174 5.90 18.01 -5.98
N ASP A 175 6.39 18.91 -5.13
CA ASP A 175 7.36 19.95 -5.53
C ASP A 175 8.69 19.31 -5.98
N LEU A 176 9.18 18.29 -5.28
CA LEU A 176 10.38 17.53 -5.66
C LEU A 176 10.23 16.95 -7.08
N PHE A 177 9.12 16.28 -7.35
CA PHE A 177 8.85 15.69 -8.67
C PHE A 177 8.57 16.76 -9.73
N LYS A 178 7.91 17.86 -9.36
CA LYS A 178 7.67 19.00 -10.25
C LYS A 178 9.00 19.57 -10.76
N ARG A 179 9.96 19.82 -9.88
CA ARG A 179 11.29 20.30 -10.26
C ARG A 179 12.08 19.31 -11.11
N GLY A 180 11.89 18.00 -10.89
CA GLY A 180 12.55 16.95 -11.66
C GLY A 180 11.88 16.61 -12.99
N LEU A 181 10.58 16.89 -13.16
CA LEU A 181 9.78 16.47 -14.31
C LEU A 181 9.37 17.59 -15.25
N VAL A 182 9.49 18.85 -14.83
CA VAL A 182 9.14 19.99 -15.70
C VAL A 182 9.93 19.92 -17.02
N ALA A 183 9.23 20.01 -18.14
CA ALA A 183 9.84 20.14 -19.45
C ALA A 183 10.64 21.45 -19.53
N ALA A 184 11.78 21.43 -20.25
CA ALA A 184 12.71 22.57 -20.32
C ALA A 184 12.03 23.86 -20.84
N ASP A 185 10.97 23.72 -21.64
CA ASP A 185 10.24 24.84 -22.26
C ASP A 185 8.91 25.16 -21.54
N ALA A 186 8.58 24.44 -20.45
CA ALA A 186 7.38 24.67 -19.69
C ALA A 186 7.61 25.70 -18.56
N GLN A 187 6.80 26.75 -18.50
CA GLN A 187 6.78 27.62 -17.33
C GLN A 187 6.19 26.87 -16.13
N LEU A 188 6.89 26.90 -15.01
CA LEU A 188 6.36 26.35 -13.75
C LEU A 188 5.01 27.02 -13.44
N PRO A 189 3.92 26.27 -13.29
CA PRO A 189 2.68 26.86 -12.80
C PRO A 189 2.92 27.41 -11.40
N SER A 190 2.47 28.63 -11.19
CA SER A 190 2.58 29.41 -9.93
C SER A 190 1.79 28.78 -8.79
#